data_782aedbcfcffaec60c89d1da4e2a728f
#
_entry.id   782aedbcfcffaec60c89d1da4e2a728f
#
_cell.length_a   1.000
_cell.length_b   1.000
_cell.length_c   1.000
_cell.angle_alpha   90.00
_cell.angle_beta   90.00
_cell.angle_gamma   90.00
#
_symmetry.space_group_name_H-M   'P 1'
#
loop_
_entity.id
_entity.type
_entity.pdbx_description
1 polymer ?
#
loop_
_entity_poly.entity_id
_entity_poly.type
_entity_poly.pdbx_seq_one_letter_code
_entity_poly.pdbx_strand_id
1 'polypeptide(L)'
;MRHIRLAVTGTLITMLANAGILAGQTSGSVVGWGIQVVGGDLSSGFTAVAAGRLHTLGLKADGSIVAWGFNRYGQCNVPGPNNGFVAVAAGYVHSLGLKDDGSIVVWGDNSDGQYNVPEPNSGFVAIAASNWHNLGLKTDGSIVAWGYNSSGQCNVPAPNSDF
;
A
#
# COMPACT_ATOMS: atom_id res chain seq x y z
N MET A 1 -26.80 -32.22 9.43
CA MET A 1 -25.60 -31.36 9.52
C MET A 1 -24.63 -31.78 8.43
N ARG A 2 -24.52 -31.00 7.36
CA ARG A 2 -23.56 -31.30 6.30
C ARG A 2 -22.36 -30.38 6.48
N HIS A 3 -21.21 -30.96 6.80
CA HIS A 3 -19.94 -30.24 6.82
C HIS A 3 -19.48 -29.99 5.39
N ILE A 4 -19.48 -28.72 4.97
CA ILE A 4 -18.83 -28.31 3.74
C ILE A 4 -17.35 -28.13 4.06
N ARG A 5 -16.52 -29.05 3.55
CA ARG A 5 -15.07 -28.88 3.52
C ARG A 5 -14.75 -27.97 2.33
N LEU A 6 -14.36 -26.73 2.59
CA LEU A 6 -13.73 -25.90 1.57
C LEU A 6 -12.27 -26.35 1.44
N ALA A 7 -11.95 -26.90 0.28
CA ALA A 7 -10.56 -27.13 -0.11
C ALA A 7 -9.94 -25.80 -0.47
N VAL A 8 -9.01 -25.33 0.35
CA VAL A 8 -8.15 -24.21 0.00
C VAL A 8 -7.06 -24.74 -0.92
N THR A 9 -7.24 -24.58 -2.23
CA THR A 9 -6.12 -24.73 -3.17
C THR A 9 -5.23 -23.51 -2.99
N GLY A 10 -4.10 -23.72 -2.28
CA GLY A 10 -3.12 -22.68 -2.07
C GLY A 10 -2.47 -22.23 -3.37
N THR A 11 -2.79 -21.03 -3.81
CA THR A 11 -1.97 -20.31 -4.77
C THR A 11 -1.04 -19.41 -3.96
N LEU A 12 0.23 -19.75 -3.97
CA LEU A 12 1.31 -18.97 -3.39
C LEU A 12 1.33 -17.60 -4.08
N ILE A 13 0.89 -16.55 -3.39
CA ILE A 13 1.02 -15.18 -3.90
C ILE A 13 2.48 -14.78 -3.69
N THR A 14 3.29 -14.98 -4.70
CA THR A 14 4.57 -14.32 -4.81
C THR A 14 4.28 -12.83 -5.04
N MET A 15 4.65 -11.98 -4.09
CA MET A 15 4.66 -10.53 -4.29
C MET A 15 5.75 -10.19 -5.32
N LEU A 16 5.37 -10.24 -6.60
CA LEU A 16 6.08 -9.54 -7.65
C LEU A 16 5.36 -8.21 -7.82
N ALA A 17 6.01 -7.12 -7.42
CA ALA A 17 5.64 -5.79 -7.82
C ALA A 17 5.85 -5.68 -9.34
N ASN A 18 4.91 -6.20 -10.11
CA ASN A 18 4.82 -5.95 -11.53
C ASN A 18 3.57 -5.10 -11.76
N ALA A 19 3.78 -3.82 -12.06
CA ALA A 19 2.76 -2.95 -12.66
C ALA A 19 2.48 -3.41 -14.10
N GLY A 20 1.99 -4.63 -14.24
CA GLY A 20 1.42 -5.18 -15.45
C GLY A 20 -0.05 -5.45 -15.19
N ILE A 21 -0.93 -4.74 -15.86
CA ILE A 21 -2.35 -5.05 -15.89
C ILE A 21 -2.48 -6.47 -16.50
N LEU A 22 -2.59 -7.48 -15.67
CA LEU A 22 -3.04 -8.80 -16.09
C LEU A 22 -4.56 -8.74 -16.26
N ALA A 23 -5.00 -8.59 -17.49
CA ALA A 23 -6.39 -8.81 -17.86
C ALA A 23 -6.79 -10.24 -17.43
N GLY A 24 -7.67 -10.33 -16.43
CA GLY A 24 -8.22 -11.62 -15.97
C GLY A 24 -8.12 -11.88 -14.47
N GLN A 25 -7.74 -10.92 -13.62
CA GLN A 25 -7.84 -11.10 -12.18
C GLN A 25 -9.31 -11.06 -11.74
N THR A 26 -9.80 -12.19 -11.26
CA THR A 26 -11.05 -12.23 -10.50
C THR A 26 -10.84 -11.55 -9.18
N SER A 27 -11.65 -10.53 -8.87
CA SER A 27 -11.65 -9.86 -7.58
C SER A 27 -11.94 -10.88 -6.46
N GLY A 28 -11.08 -10.92 -5.45
CA GLY A 28 -11.25 -11.75 -4.25
C GLY A 28 -12.00 -11.03 -3.15
N SER A 29 -12.55 -11.77 -2.20
CA SER A 29 -13.04 -11.24 -0.93
C SER A 29 -11.94 -11.29 0.12
N VAL A 30 -11.82 -10.26 0.94
CA VAL A 30 -10.93 -10.21 2.10
C VAL A 30 -11.77 -10.36 3.36
N VAL A 31 -11.44 -11.32 4.21
CA VAL A 31 -12.02 -11.44 5.55
C VAL A 31 -11.08 -10.74 6.52
N GLY A 32 -11.53 -9.64 7.11
CA GLY A 32 -10.75 -8.89 8.10
C GLY A 32 -10.93 -9.46 9.50
N TRP A 33 -9.83 -9.52 10.24
CA TRP A 33 -9.82 -9.85 11.67
C TRP A 33 -9.24 -8.67 12.45
N GLY A 34 -9.83 -8.37 13.59
CA GLY A 34 -9.31 -7.33 14.49
C GLY A 34 -10.40 -6.53 15.18
N ILE A 35 -9.97 -5.60 16.02
CA ILE A 35 -10.85 -4.86 16.92
C ILE A 35 -11.57 -3.70 16.22
N GLN A 36 -11.06 -3.25 15.06
CA GLN A 36 -11.61 -2.06 14.39
C GLN A 36 -11.52 -2.18 12.86
N VAL A 37 -12.68 -2.07 12.23
CA VAL A 37 -12.80 -1.87 10.78
C VAL A 37 -13.28 -0.44 10.56
N VAL A 38 -12.51 0.35 9.85
CA VAL A 38 -12.86 1.74 9.53
C VAL A 38 -13.25 1.83 8.06
N GLY A 39 -14.52 2.11 7.82
CA GLY A 39 -14.97 2.76 6.61
C GLY A 39 -15.20 1.92 5.38
N GLY A 40 -15.63 0.62 5.46
CA GLY A 40 -15.97 0.04 4.19
C GLY A 40 -16.49 -1.38 4.14
N ASP A 41 -17.14 -1.67 3.04
CA ASP A 41 -17.57 -2.99 2.65
C ASP A 41 -16.36 -3.88 2.30
N LEU A 42 -16.11 -4.92 3.12
CA LEU A 42 -15.06 -5.91 2.91
C LEU A 42 -15.53 -7.10 2.05
N SER A 43 -16.73 -7.05 1.47
CA SER A 43 -17.36 -8.22 0.86
C SER A 43 -16.73 -8.67 -0.45
N SER A 44 -16.20 -7.74 -1.27
CA SER A 44 -15.66 -8.10 -2.59
C SER A 44 -14.94 -6.94 -3.28
N GLY A 45 -14.34 -7.21 -4.44
CA GLY A 45 -13.79 -6.18 -5.33
C GLY A 45 -12.36 -5.75 -5.01
N PHE A 46 -11.64 -6.46 -4.14
CA PHE A 46 -10.23 -6.16 -3.86
C PHE A 46 -9.33 -6.65 -4.98
N THR A 47 -8.39 -5.79 -5.39
CA THR A 47 -7.35 -6.08 -6.39
C THR A 47 -5.96 -6.17 -5.78
N ALA A 48 -5.74 -5.54 -4.61
CA ALA A 48 -4.48 -5.62 -3.87
C ALA A 48 -4.72 -5.44 -2.37
N VAL A 49 -3.77 -5.92 -1.57
CA VAL A 49 -3.72 -5.75 -0.12
C VAL A 49 -2.31 -5.38 0.33
N ALA A 50 -2.21 -4.59 1.40
CA ALA A 50 -0.95 -4.32 2.07
C ALA A 50 -1.13 -4.50 3.58
N ALA A 51 -0.22 -5.24 4.21
CA ALA A 51 -0.20 -5.47 5.64
C ALA A 51 0.86 -4.58 6.29
N GLY A 52 0.42 -3.63 7.12
CA GLY A 52 1.26 -2.93 8.06
C GLY A 52 1.47 -3.75 9.33
N ARG A 53 2.21 -3.22 10.29
CA ARG A 53 2.43 -3.95 11.55
C ARG A 53 1.15 -4.16 12.36
N LEU A 54 0.25 -3.18 12.37
CA LEU A 54 -0.95 -3.18 13.23
C LEU A 54 -2.23 -2.83 12.46
N HIS A 55 -2.16 -2.63 11.14
CA HIS A 55 -3.29 -2.30 10.29
C HIS A 55 -3.13 -2.92 8.91
N THR A 56 -4.19 -2.91 8.15
CA THR A 56 -4.23 -3.48 6.80
C THR A 56 -4.92 -2.51 5.86
N LEU A 57 -4.45 -2.46 4.62
CA LEU A 57 -5.06 -1.72 3.52
C LEU A 57 -5.55 -2.71 2.47
N GLY A 58 -6.73 -2.48 1.94
CA GLY A 58 -7.26 -3.17 0.77
C GLY A 58 -7.57 -2.17 -0.33
N LEU A 59 -7.02 -2.37 -1.51
CA LEU A 59 -7.32 -1.60 -2.71
C LEU A 59 -8.45 -2.27 -3.47
N LYS A 60 -9.50 -1.52 -3.81
CA LYS A 60 -10.62 -2.01 -4.61
C LYS A 60 -10.43 -1.72 -6.11
N ALA A 61 -11.17 -2.43 -6.95
CA ALA A 61 -11.14 -2.30 -8.40
C ALA A 61 -11.57 -0.91 -8.89
N ASP A 62 -12.37 -0.17 -8.11
CA ASP A 62 -12.79 1.20 -8.38
C ASP A 62 -11.73 2.25 -7.99
N GLY A 63 -10.57 1.82 -7.53
CA GLY A 63 -9.48 2.67 -7.07
C GLY A 63 -9.70 3.25 -5.67
N SER A 64 -10.69 2.79 -4.91
CA SER A 64 -10.86 3.16 -3.51
C SER A 64 -10.04 2.27 -2.57
N ILE A 65 -9.68 2.79 -1.40
CA ILE A 65 -8.96 2.06 -0.35
C ILE A 65 -9.88 1.86 0.84
N VAL A 66 -9.87 0.64 1.38
CA VAL A 66 -10.45 0.30 2.68
C VAL A 66 -9.32 -0.02 3.64
N ALA A 67 -9.35 0.54 4.84
CA ALA A 67 -8.33 0.32 5.85
C ALA A 67 -8.98 -0.16 7.16
N TRP A 68 -8.31 -1.07 7.87
CA TRP A 68 -8.78 -1.60 9.14
C TRP A 68 -7.63 -2.00 10.06
N GLY A 69 -7.93 -2.15 11.35
CA GLY A 69 -6.98 -2.47 12.40
C GLY A 69 -6.73 -1.31 13.34
N PHE A 70 -5.52 -1.23 13.89
CA PHE A 70 -5.12 -0.15 14.81
C PHE A 70 -5.12 1.21 14.10
N ASN A 71 -5.73 2.24 14.74
CA ASN A 71 -5.92 3.55 14.10
C ASN A 71 -5.63 4.75 15.04
N ARG A 72 -4.76 4.57 16.03
CA ARG A 72 -4.45 5.66 16.99
C ARG A 72 -3.77 6.86 16.33
N TYR A 73 -3.03 6.62 15.25
CA TYR A 73 -2.29 7.66 14.50
C TYR A 73 -2.99 8.09 13.21
N GLY A 74 -4.22 7.60 12.97
CA GLY A 74 -4.97 7.90 11.75
C GLY A 74 -4.56 7.07 10.54
N GLN A 75 -3.79 5.99 10.71
CA GLN A 75 -3.32 5.16 9.61
C GLN A 75 -4.42 4.42 8.84
N CYS A 76 -5.63 4.34 9.40
CA CYS A 76 -6.81 3.85 8.70
C CYS A 76 -7.72 4.97 8.17
N ASN A 77 -7.39 6.24 8.39
CA ASN A 77 -8.18 7.39 7.93
C ASN A 77 -7.76 7.77 6.51
N VAL A 78 -8.19 7.00 5.53
CA VAL A 78 -7.86 7.26 4.11
C VAL A 78 -8.28 8.68 3.72
N PRO A 79 -7.37 9.54 3.21
CA PRO A 79 -7.72 10.91 2.83
C PRO A 79 -8.68 10.95 1.63
N GLY A 80 -9.54 11.97 1.60
CA GLY A 80 -10.39 12.24 0.45
C GLY A 80 -9.68 13.06 -0.64
N PRO A 81 -10.06 12.87 -1.90
CA PRO A 81 -10.99 11.89 -2.41
C PRO A 81 -10.39 10.46 -2.44
N ASN A 82 -11.14 9.49 -1.91
CA ASN A 82 -10.72 8.09 -1.89
C ASN A 82 -11.06 7.41 -3.22
N ASN A 83 -10.33 7.73 -4.27
CA ASN A 83 -10.46 7.16 -5.61
C ASN A 83 -9.14 7.30 -6.38
N GLY A 84 -9.02 6.66 -7.55
CA GLY A 84 -7.86 6.76 -8.43
C GLY A 84 -6.57 6.15 -7.85
N PHE A 85 -6.65 5.36 -6.79
CA PHE A 85 -5.50 4.62 -6.30
C PHE A 85 -5.25 3.37 -7.14
N VAL A 86 -3.97 3.10 -7.44
CA VAL A 86 -3.51 1.96 -8.24
C VAL A 86 -2.59 1.02 -7.45
N ALA A 87 -2.02 1.48 -6.33
CA ALA A 87 -1.25 0.65 -5.41
C ALA A 87 -1.35 1.16 -3.97
N VAL A 88 -1.09 0.28 -3.02
CA VAL A 88 -1.07 0.57 -1.57
C VAL A 88 0.17 -0.04 -0.92
N ALA A 89 0.71 0.66 0.08
CA ALA A 89 1.77 0.14 0.95
C ALA A 89 1.49 0.58 2.40
N ALA A 90 1.88 -0.23 3.37
CA ALA A 90 1.62 0.00 4.78
C ALA A 90 2.88 -0.19 5.63
N GLY A 91 3.23 0.82 6.41
CA GLY A 91 4.34 0.80 7.36
C GLY A 91 3.90 0.36 8.77
N TYR A 92 4.62 0.82 9.79
CA TYR A 92 4.29 0.50 11.18
C TYR A 92 2.96 1.14 11.61
N VAL A 93 2.86 2.46 11.47
CA VAL A 93 1.68 3.26 11.84
C VAL A 93 1.38 4.36 10.81
N HIS A 94 1.82 4.17 9.57
CA HIS A 94 1.52 5.04 8.43
C HIS A 94 1.17 4.20 7.20
N SER A 95 0.56 4.85 6.24
CA SER A 95 0.01 4.22 5.03
C SER A 95 0.33 5.07 3.80
N LEU A 96 0.49 4.40 2.66
CA LEU A 96 0.73 5.04 1.36
C LEU A 96 -0.28 4.53 0.34
N GLY A 97 -0.69 5.43 -0.54
CA GLY A 97 -1.40 5.11 -1.77
C GLY A 97 -0.72 5.77 -2.96
N LEU A 98 -0.50 5.02 -4.03
CA LEU A 98 -0.06 5.51 -5.33
C LEU A 98 -1.29 5.81 -6.17
N LYS A 99 -1.36 7.01 -6.73
CA LYS A 99 -2.41 7.43 -7.65
C LYS A 99 -2.07 7.05 -9.10
N ASP A 100 -3.09 7.00 -9.95
CA ASP A 100 -2.98 6.75 -11.40
C ASP A 100 -2.24 7.86 -12.16
N ASP A 101 -2.17 9.08 -11.60
CA ASP A 101 -1.37 10.19 -12.11
C ASP A 101 0.12 10.12 -11.70
N GLY A 102 0.51 9.07 -10.98
CA GLY A 102 1.87 8.85 -10.49
C GLY A 102 2.23 9.67 -9.25
N SER A 103 1.28 10.30 -8.57
CA SER A 103 1.50 10.95 -7.28
C SER A 103 1.31 9.98 -6.11
N ILE A 104 1.95 10.27 -4.97
CA ILE A 104 1.85 9.48 -3.74
C ILE A 104 1.10 10.28 -2.68
N VAL A 105 0.15 9.63 -2.03
CA VAL A 105 -0.56 10.14 -0.85
C VAL A 105 -0.10 9.34 0.37
N VAL A 106 0.29 10.03 1.44
CA VAL A 106 0.73 9.41 2.71
C VAL A 106 -0.17 9.87 3.83
N TRP A 107 -0.53 8.98 4.75
CA TRP A 107 -1.33 9.30 5.93
C TRP A 107 -0.96 8.43 7.13
N GLY A 108 -1.39 8.82 8.34
CA GLY A 108 -1.06 8.15 9.59
C GLY A 108 -0.03 8.93 10.40
N ASP A 109 1.01 8.29 10.93
CA ASP A 109 2.10 8.93 11.66
C ASP A 109 3.09 9.64 10.74
N ASN A 110 3.61 10.78 11.21
CA ASN A 110 4.61 11.59 10.51
C ASN A 110 5.79 12.03 11.41
N SER A 111 6.02 11.30 12.50
CA SER A 111 7.06 11.68 13.47
C SER A 111 8.49 11.62 12.91
N ASP A 112 8.70 10.80 11.89
CA ASP A 112 10.00 10.61 11.21
C ASP A 112 10.02 11.21 9.78
N GLY A 113 9.06 12.06 9.42
CA GLY A 113 8.99 12.68 8.09
C GLY A 113 8.46 11.77 6.99
N GLN A 114 7.61 10.79 7.34
CA GLN A 114 7.00 9.87 6.38
C GLN A 114 6.15 10.58 5.32
N TYR A 115 5.66 11.81 5.61
CA TYR A 115 4.89 12.63 4.67
C TYR A 115 5.76 13.43 3.68
N ASN A 116 7.06 13.49 3.92
CA ASN A 116 7.95 14.34 3.13
C ASN A 116 8.30 13.66 1.79
N VAL A 117 7.27 13.35 1.00
CA VAL A 117 7.49 12.83 -0.36
C VAL A 117 8.33 13.84 -1.13
N PRO A 118 9.52 13.45 -1.64
CA PRO A 118 10.38 14.40 -2.37
C PRO A 118 9.72 14.92 -3.64
N GLU A 119 9.90 16.20 -3.88
CA GLU A 119 9.39 16.85 -5.10
C GLU A 119 10.27 16.53 -6.34
N PRO A 120 9.68 16.44 -7.55
CA PRO A 120 8.24 16.49 -7.80
C PRO A 120 7.55 15.19 -7.38
N ASN A 121 6.42 15.32 -6.66
CA ASN A 121 5.58 14.18 -6.30
C ASN A 121 4.78 13.70 -7.53
N SER A 122 5.47 13.14 -8.50
CA SER A 122 4.92 12.66 -9.76
C SER A 122 5.85 11.64 -10.43
N GLY A 123 5.30 10.88 -11.37
CA GLY A 123 6.07 9.90 -12.15
C GLY A 123 6.43 8.64 -11.37
N PHE A 124 5.82 8.41 -10.21
CA PHE A 124 5.99 7.16 -9.49
C PHE A 124 5.18 6.03 -10.14
N VAL A 125 5.77 4.83 -10.19
CA VAL A 125 5.17 3.60 -10.75
C VAL A 125 5.05 2.47 -9.73
N ALA A 126 5.79 2.56 -8.63
CA ALA A 126 5.66 1.62 -7.52
C ALA A 126 6.00 2.29 -6.19
N ILE A 127 5.47 1.75 -5.10
CA ILE A 127 5.70 2.20 -3.74
C ILE A 127 5.96 1.03 -2.81
N ALA A 128 6.78 1.26 -1.79
CA ALA A 128 6.97 0.34 -0.69
C ALA A 128 7.06 1.13 0.63
N ALA A 129 6.65 0.51 1.73
CA ALA A 129 6.80 1.06 3.06
C ALA A 129 7.50 0.04 3.97
N SER A 130 8.39 0.53 4.79
CA SER A 130 8.96 -0.17 5.93
C SER A 130 8.38 0.42 7.22
N ASN A 131 8.91 0.05 8.37
CA ASN A 131 8.38 0.54 9.64
C ASN A 131 8.28 2.07 9.70
N TRP A 132 9.33 2.79 9.26
CA TRP A 132 9.48 4.23 9.47
C TRP A 132 9.95 5.01 8.23
N HIS A 133 10.20 4.33 7.11
CA HIS A 133 10.63 4.96 5.86
C HIS A 133 9.88 4.37 4.66
N ASN A 134 9.96 5.06 3.56
CA ASN A 134 9.24 4.76 2.33
C ASN A 134 10.20 4.73 1.15
N LEU A 135 9.79 3.99 0.13
CA LEU A 135 10.45 3.94 -1.18
C LEU A 135 9.43 4.20 -2.27
N GLY A 136 9.84 4.92 -3.28
CA GLY A 136 9.12 5.07 -4.53
C GLY A 136 10.05 4.77 -5.72
N LEU A 137 9.56 3.99 -6.68
CA LEU A 137 10.21 3.77 -7.96
C LEU A 137 9.60 4.71 -8.98
N LYS A 138 10.42 5.43 -9.73
CA LYS A 138 9.99 6.33 -10.81
C LYS A 138 10.05 5.66 -12.17
N THR A 139 9.38 6.27 -13.15
CA THR A 139 9.31 5.80 -14.55
C THR A 139 10.67 5.76 -15.24
N ASP A 140 11.64 6.55 -14.78
CA ASP A 140 13.02 6.56 -15.28
C ASP A 140 13.92 5.49 -14.64
N GLY A 141 13.32 4.60 -13.82
CA GLY A 141 14.04 3.57 -13.10
C GLY A 141 14.76 4.06 -11.84
N SER A 142 14.63 5.33 -11.45
CA SER A 142 15.25 5.81 -10.22
C SER A 142 14.42 5.46 -8.99
N ILE A 143 15.10 5.20 -7.86
CA ILE A 143 14.49 5.00 -6.55
C ILE A 143 14.58 6.31 -5.75
N VAL A 144 13.48 6.67 -5.11
CA VAL A 144 13.40 7.76 -4.14
C VAL A 144 13.05 7.17 -2.78
N ALA A 145 13.82 7.54 -1.74
CA ALA A 145 13.63 7.08 -0.37
C ALA A 145 13.46 8.27 0.58
N TRP A 146 12.53 8.17 1.54
CA TRP A 146 12.27 9.24 2.52
C TRP A 146 11.68 8.70 3.83
N GLY A 147 11.69 9.52 4.88
CA GLY A 147 11.31 9.15 6.24
C GLY A 147 12.54 8.96 7.13
N TYR A 148 12.44 8.08 8.10
CA TYR A 148 13.52 7.78 9.04
C TYR A 148 14.81 7.33 8.34
N ASN A 149 15.95 7.95 8.67
CA ASN A 149 17.24 7.70 7.99
C ASN A 149 18.45 7.62 8.93
N SER A 150 18.25 7.29 10.20
CA SER A 150 19.38 7.25 11.17
C SER A 150 20.42 6.16 10.87
N SER A 151 20.04 5.15 10.09
CA SER A 151 20.94 4.04 9.67
C SER A 151 21.30 4.12 8.18
N GLY A 152 21.01 5.24 7.50
CA GLY A 152 21.30 5.42 6.08
C GLY A 152 20.35 4.69 5.12
N GLN A 153 19.18 4.24 5.61
CA GLN A 153 18.23 3.46 4.80
C GLN A 153 17.55 4.24 3.68
N CYS A 154 17.62 5.58 3.73
CA CYS A 154 17.17 6.44 2.63
C CYS A 154 18.32 6.92 1.73
N ASN A 155 19.56 6.48 1.97
CA ASN A 155 20.72 6.82 1.15
C ASN A 155 20.80 5.87 -0.04
N VAL A 156 20.03 6.14 -1.09
CA VAL A 156 20.02 5.31 -2.30
C VAL A 156 21.39 5.35 -2.96
N PRO A 157 22.06 4.18 -3.21
CA PRO A 157 23.40 4.16 -3.80
C PRO A 157 23.38 4.64 -5.26
N ALA A 158 24.51 5.20 -5.72
CA ALA A 158 24.72 5.53 -7.10
C ALA A 158 25.32 4.32 -7.87
N PRO A 159 25.04 4.14 -9.20
CA PRO A 159 24.06 4.92 -9.96
C PRO A 159 22.62 4.58 -9.54
N ASN A 160 21.77 5.61 -9.41
CA ASN A 160 20.36 5.44 -9.09
C ASN A 160 19.54 5.53 -10.40
N SER A 161 19.63 4.50 -11.22
CA SER A 161 18.92 4.35 -12.49
C SER A 161 18.83 2.88 -12.90
N ASP A 162 17.88 2.56 -13.75
CA ASP A 162 17.73 1.25 -14.39
C ASP A 162 17.40 0.08 -13.43
N PHE A 163 16.63 0.37 -12.36
CA PHE A 163 16.09 -0.65 -11.44
C PHE A 163 14.84 -1.33 -11.98
#